data_c3f81c3f63045f86e41feb709b9cde49
#
_entry.id   c3f81c3f63045f86e41feb709b9cde49
#
_cell.length_a   1.000
_cell.length_b   1.000
_cell.length_c   1.000
_cell.angle_alpha   90.00
_cell.angle_beta   90.00
_cell.angle_gamma   90.00
#
_symmetry.space_group_name_H-M   'P 1'
#
loop_
_entity.id
_entity.type
_entity.pdbx_description
1 polymer ?
#
loop_
_entity_poly.entity_id
_entity_poly.type
_entity_poly.pdbx_seq_one_letter_code
_entity_poly.pdbx_strand_id
1 'polypeptide(L)'
;MYSRERDMKKEVAFMKVIQISDFHLRGDGKLSFQKADTMKALHQTIDYFCSMKDYELPEFFVVTGDLSEGGTREGYEFMREGLRKLPRPVYIVPGNHDKRDFFLEMFTEETPVKEDIKPYICYTIDEYPVRVIVIDTSKPSCHSGGLSDRVAEWLEERITEYPEKPTLVFTHHPPFVTGLPAMDEGF
;
A
#
# COMPACT_ATOMS: atom_id res chain seq x y z
N MET A 1 4.75 -49.54 -27.63
CA MET A 1 5.24 -48.15 -27.80
C MET A 1 4.49 -47.30 -26.79
N TYR A 2 5.02 -47.19 -25.58
CA TYR A 2 4.39 -46.44 -24.46
C TYR A 2 4.92 -45.01 -24.52
N SER A 3 4.06 -44.07 -24.87
CA SER A 3 4.35 -42.63 -24.73
C SER A 3 4.31 -42.28 -23.24
N ARG A 4 5.46 -41.96 -22.70
CA ARG A 4 5.55 -41.32 -21.39
C ARG A 4 5.01 -39.88 -21.53
N GLU A 5 3.79 -39.66 -21.12
CA GLU A 5 3.32 -38.33 -20.75
C GLU A 5 4.22 -37.83 -19.61
N ARG A 6 5.04 -36.84 -19.91
CA ARG A 6 5.74 -36.09 -18.89
C ARG A 6 4.71 -35.24 -18.14
N ASP A 7 4.37 -35.67 -16.93
CA ASP A 7 3.73 -34.80 -15.96
C ASP A 7 4.59 -33.52 -15.82
N MET A 8 4.19 -32.48 -16.54
CA MET A 8 4.66 -31.14 -16.28
C MET A 8 4.05 -30.73 -14.94
N LYS A 9 4.78 -30.99 -13.84
CA LYS A 9 4.49 -30.31 -12.58
C LYS A 9 4.44 -28.82 -12.90
N LYS A 10 3.26 -28.22 -12.80
CA LYS A 10 3.13 -26.76 -12.79
C LYS A 10 4.04 -26.25 -11.68
N GLU A 11 5.12 -25.61 -12.05
CA GLU A 11 5.98 -24.90 -11.12
C GLU A 11 5.11 -23.83 -10.48
N VAL A 12 4.86 -23.94 -9.18
CA VAL A 12 4.11 -22.94 -8.44
C VAL A 12 5.02 -21.71 -8.36
N ALA A 13 4.75 -20.72 -9.16
CA ALA A 13 5.46 -19.46 -9.08
C ALA A 13 5.06 -18.77 -7.78
N PHE A 14 6.03 -18.62 -6.87
CA PHE A 14 5.86 -17.84 -5.65
C PHE A 14 6.15 -16.38 -5.97
N MET A 15 5.21 -15.50 -5.65
CA MET A 15 5.41 -14.05 -5.67
C MET A 15 5.58 -13.56 -4.25
N LYS A 16 6.59 -12.75 -3.99
CA LYS A 16 6.84 -12.11 -2.69
C LYS A 16 6.41 -10.65 -2.74
N VAL A 17 5.67 -10.24 -1.74
CA VAL A 17 5.27 -8.84 -1.51
C VAL A 17 5.64 -8.47 -0.08
N ILE A 18 6.22 -7.31 0.12
CA ILE A 18 6.46 -6.77 1.47
C ILE A 18 5.50 -5.61 1.70
N GLN A 19 4.67 -5.78 2.72
CA GLN A 19 3.78 -4.72 3.22
C GLN A 19 4.42 -4.03 4.41
N ILE A 20 4.38 -2.70 4.41
CA ILE A 20 4.84 -1.83 5.49
C ILE A 20 3.73 -0.81 5.76
N SER A 21 3.55 -0.38 7.01
CA SER A 21 2.47 0.53 7.38
C SER A 21 2.84 1.46 8.53
N ASP A 22 2.09 2.55 8.68
CA ASP A 22 2.03 3.35 9.92
C ASP A 22 3.37 3.99 10.32
N PHE A 23 4.03 4.64 9.39
CA PHE A 23 5.28 5.36 9.67
C PHE A 23 5.07 6.61 10.52
N HIS A 24 3.96 7.33 10.35
CA HIS A 24 3.65 8.56 11.08
C HIS A 24 4.84 9.52 11.18
N LEU A 25 5.48 9.81 10.05
CA LEU A 25 6.65 10.70 10.04
C LEU A 25 6.27 12.13 10.40
N ARG A 26 7.08 12.73 11.25
CA ARG A 26 6.92 14.13 11.65
C ARG A 26 7.91 15.02 10.91
N GLY A 27 7.39 16.07 10.26
CA GLY A 27 8.22 17.07 9.58
C GLY A 27 9.09 17.91 10.53
N ASP A 28 8.70 18.01 11.81
CA ASP A 28 9.43 18.78 12.83
C ASP A 28 10.56 17.99 13.54
N GLY A 29 10.80 16.75 13.12
CA GLY A 29 11.86 15.89 13.66
C GLY A 29 11.63 15.42 15.11
N LYS A 30 10.44 15.64 15.66
CA LYS A 30 10.10 15.15 17.01
C LYS A 30 9.61 13.71 16.97
N LEU A 31 9.55 13.09 18.14
CA LEU A 31 8.99 11.75 18.29
C LEU A 31 7.50 11.75 17.96
N SER A 32 7.05 10.79 17.16
CA SER A 32 5.62 10.55 16.92
C SER A 32 4.97 10.02 18.19
N PHE A 33 3.77 10.53 18.47
CA PHE A 33 3.05 10.23 19.71
C PHE A 33 3.91 10.46 20.98
N GLN A 34 4.93 11.35 20.92
CA GLN A 34 5.89 11.66 22.00
C GLN A 34 6.71 10.43 22.48
N LYS A 35 6.75 9.35 21.70
CA LYS A 35 7.36 8.07 22.11
C LYS A 35 8.24 7.44 21.04
N ALA A 36 7.83 7.52 19.76
CA ALA A 36 8.45 6.76 18.69
C ALA A 36 9.33 7.64 17.79
N ASP A 37 10.59 7.26 17.64
CA ASP A 37 11.50 7.83 16.65
C ASP A 37 11.24 7.16 15.29
N THR A 38 10.19 7.61 14.61
CA THR A 38 9.75 7.04 13.35
C THR A 38 10.69 7.36 12.19
N MET A 39 11.42 8.48 12.27
CA MET A 39 12.46 8.81 11.29
C MET A 39 13.61 7.80 11.33
N LYS A 40 14.09 7.48 12.54
CA LYS A 40 15.10 6.43 12.71
C LYS A 40 14.60 5.08 12.26
N ALA A 41 13.33 4.74 12.56
CA ALA A 41 12.71 3.49 12.11
C ALA A 41 12.63 3.42 10.58
N LEU A 42 12.26 4.51 9.89
CA LEU A 42 12.28 4.59 8.44
C LEU A 42 13.67 4.28 7.89
N HIS A 43 14.71 4.97 8.37
CA HIS A 43 16.07 4.75 7.90
C HIS A 43 16.52 3.31 8.10
N GLN A 44 16.29 2.74 9.28
CA GLN A 44 16.64 1.35 9.58
C GLN A 44 15.90 0.36 8.65
N THR A 45 14.63 0.62 8.37
CA THR A 45 13.79 -0.20 7.47
C THR A 45 14.33 -0.15 6.04
N ILE A 46 14.63 1.04 5.53
CA ILE A 46 15.19 1.23 4.19
C ILE A 46 16.56 0.58 4.08
N ASP A 47 17.46 0.81 5.03
CA ASP A 47 18.80 0.23 5.03
C ASP A 47 18.75 -1.30 5.07
N TYR A 48 17.83 -1.87 5.85
CA TYR A 48 17.60 -3.31 5.89
C TYR A 48 17.22 -3.86 4.52
N PHE A 49 16.22 -3.30 3.85
CA PHE A 49 15.78 -3.77 2.54
C PHE A 49 16.83 -3.53 1.46
N CYS A 50 17.57 -2.43 1.51
CA CYS A 50 18.68 -2.17 0.59
C CYS A 50 19.86 -3.14 0.78
N SER A 51 19.99 -3.76 1.95
CA SER A 51 21.03 -4.76 2.25
C SER A 51 20.67 -6.19 1.83
N MET A 52 19.41 -6.44 1.47
CA MET A 52 18.94 -7.76 1.05
C MET A 52 19.58 -8.18 -0.28
N LYS A 53 19.83 -9.48 -0.43
CA LYS A 53 20.25 -10.05 -1.71
C LYS A 53 19.08 -10.07 -2.69
N ASP A 54 19.38 -10.02 -3.98
CA ASP A 54 18.36 -9.92 -5.03
C ASP A 54 17.29 -11.02 -4.94
N TYR A 55 17.66 -12.25 -4.63
CA TYR A 55 16.73 -13.37 -4.49
C TYR A 55 15.86 -13.31 -3.22
N GLU A 56 16.18 -12.45 -2.27
CA GLU A 56 15.43 -12.22 -1.03
C GLU A 56 14.39 -11.11 -1.21
N LEU A 57 14.65 -10.20 -2.16
CA LEU A 57 13.80 -9.05 -2.43
C LEU A 57 12.38 -9.47 -2.89
N PRO A 58 11.36 -8.66 -2.60
CA PRO A 58 10.02 -8.85 -3.16
C PRO A 58 9.96 -8.45 -4.63
N GLU A 59 8.89 -8.77 -5.32
CA GLU A 59 8.56 -8.18 -6.61
C GLU A 59 8.21 -6.70 -6.48
N PHE A 60 7.54 -6.32 -5.39
CA PHE A 60 7.25 -4.93 -5.04
C PHE A 60 7.04 -4.76 -3.53
N PHE A 61 7.12 -3.51 -3.09
CA PHE A 61 6.70 -3.08 -1.76
C PHE A 61 5.33 -2.41 -1.84
N VAL A 62 4.54 -2.57 -0.79
CA VAL A 62 3.32 -1.78 -0.61
C VAL A 62 3.35 -1.10 0.76
N VAL A 63 3.09 0.21 0.78
CA VAL A 63 3.00 1.00 2.01
C VAL A 63 1.53 1.35 2.24
N THR A 64 0.95 0.77 3.28
CA THR A 64 -0.49 0.81 3.50
C THR A 64 -0.93 1.90 4.48
N GLY A 65 -0.51 3.13 4.19
CA GLY A 65 -1.06 4.33 4.81
C GLY A 65 -0.32 4.85 6.05
N ASP A 66 -0.81 5.99 6.51
CA ASP A 66 -0.30 6.76 7.64
C ASP A 66 1.18 7.08 7.50
N LEU A 67 1.53 7.65 6.33
CA LEU A 67 2.91 8.02 6.01
C LEU A 67 3.41 9.17 6.86
N SER A 68 2.56 10.20 7.07
CA SER A 68 2.91 11.42 7.77
C SER A 68 1.95 11.69 8.92
N GLU A 69 2.47 11.96 10.10
CA GLU A 69 1.67 12.40 11.24
C GLU A 69 1.04 13.77 10.95
N GLY A 70 -0.31 13.80 10.89
CA GLY A 70 -1.07 15.00 10.54
C GLY A 70 -0.94 15.45 9.07
N GLY A 71 -0.37 14.61 8.19
CA GLY A 71 -0.27 14.89 6.76
C GLY A 71 0.54 16.15 6.46
N THR A 72 1.73 16.28 7.01
CA THR A 72 2.63 17.42 6.75
C THR A 72 3.45 17.21 5.48
N ARG A 73 3.70 18.28 4.73
CA ARG A 73 4.51 18.22 3.50
C ARG A 73 5.91 17.66 3.78
N GLU A 74 6.55 18.14 4.82
CA GLU A 74 7.90 17.70 5.20
C GLU A 74 7.95 16.22 5.56
N GLY A 75 6.91 15.70 6.23
CA GLY A 75 6.79 14.28 6.53
C GLY A 75 6.70 13.43 5.24
N TYR A 76 5.95 13.90 4.25
CA TYR A 76 5.88 13.23 2.93
C TYR A 76 7.18 13.33 2.14
N GLU A 77 7.91 14.45 2.21
CA GLU A 77 9.22 14.61 1.58
C GLU A 77 10.22 13.59 2.13
N PHE A 78 10.30 13.43 3.44
CA PHE A 78 11.13 12.41 4.08
C PHE A 78 10.73 10.99 3.67
N MET A 79 9.42 10.70 3.63
CA MET A 79 8.93 9.41 3.17
C MET A 79 9.36 9.15 1.71
N ARG A 80 9.13 10.08 0.81
CA ARG A 80 9.48 9.96 -0.61
C ARG A 80 10.98 9.73 -0.81
N GLU A 81 11.83 10.47 -0.07
CA GLU A 81 13.28 10.25 -0.12
C GLU A 81 13.68 8.85 0.34
N GLY A 82 13.03 8.32 1.37
CA GLY A 82 13.24 6.97 1.85
C GLY A 82 12.81 5.92 0.81
N LEU A 83 11.57 5.99 0.35
CA LEU A 83 10.98 5.02 -0.57
C LEU A 83 11.74 4.92 -1.90
N ARG A 84 12.26 6.03 -2.42
CA ARG A 84 13.06 6.05 -3.67
C ARG A 84 14.39 5.30 -3.59
N LYS A 85 14.85 4.96 -2.40
CA LYS A 85 16.05 4.13 -2.20
C LYS A 85 15.76 2.64 -2.28
N LEU A 86 14.49 2.25 -2.17
CA LEU A 86 14.11 0.84 -2.22
C LEU A 86 14.42 0.23 -3.60
N PRO A 87 14.92 -1.01 -3.65
CA PRO A 87 15.44 -1.61 -4.88
C PRO A 87 14.34 -2.22 -5.78
N ARG A 88 13.08 -2.08 -5.43
CA ARG A 88 11.92 -2.59 -6.18
C ARG A 88 10.80 -1.54 -6.21
N PRO A 89 9.83 -1.66 -7.13
CA PRO A 89 8.67 -0.77 -7.18
C PRO A 89 7.97 -0.64 -5.83
N VAL A 90 7.46 0.53 -5.54
CA VAL A 90 6.71 0.83 -4.32
C VAL A 90 5.33 1.33 -4.70
N TYR A 91 4.30 0.78 -4.10
CA TYR A 91 2.92 1.22 -4.24
C TYR A 91 2.39 1.72 -2.90
N ILE A 92 1.57 2.75 -2.91
CA ILE A 92 1.17 3.46 -1.69
C ILE A 92 -0.34 3.54 -1.58
N VAL A 93 -0.86 3.26 -0.42
CA VAL A 93 -2.27 3.42 -0.02
C VAL A 93 -2.36 4.57 0.98
N PRO A 94 -3.30 5.50 0.91
CA PRO A 94 -3.46 6.52 1.94
C PRO A 94 -4.11 5.95 3.20
N GLY A 95 -3.68 6.46 4.36
CA GLY A 95 -4.31 6.22 5.66
C GLY A 95 -5.15 7.41 6.13
N ASN A 96 -5.67 7.34 7.35
CA ASN A 96 -6.53 8.40 7.90
C ASN A 96 -5.76 9.65 8.37
N HIS A 97 -4.46 9.55 8.61
CA HIS A 97 -3.59 10.70 8.88
C HIS A 97 -3.10 11.39 7.61
N ASP A 98 -3.30 10.77 6.45
CA ASP A 98 -2.80 11.28 5.18
C ASP A 98 -3.77 12.26 4.51
N LYS A 99 -3.22 13.11 3.64
CA LYS A 99 -3.98 14.09 2.84
C LYS A 99 -3.87 13.76 1.36
N ARG A 100 -5.00 13.47 0.72
CA ARG A 100 -5.08 13.10 -0.70
C ARG A 100 -4.37 14.07 -1.64
N ASP A 101 -4.49 15.37 -1.38
CA ASP A 101 -3.89 16.39 -2.24
C ASP A 101 -2.37 16.24 -2.30
N PHE A 102 -1.72 16.00 -1.16
CA PHE A 102 -0.28 15.76 -1.12
C PHE A 102 0.11 14.42 -1.75
N PHE A 103 -0.70 13.37 -1.57
CA PHE A 103 -0.48 12.10 -2.26
C PHE A 103 -0.48 12.29 -3.78
N LEU A 104 -1.52 12.92 -4.31
CA LEU A 104 -1.65 13.14 -5.75
C LEU A 104 -0.58 14.07 -6.31
N GLU A 105 -0.03 14.98 -5.50
CA GLU A 105 1.07 15.86 -5.88
C GLU A 105 2.44 15.17 -5.83
N MET A 106 2.70 14.41 -4.78
CA MET A 106 4.06 14.01 -4.42
C MET A 106 4.40 12.57 -4.80
N PHE A 107 3.40 11.70 -4.93
CA PHE A 107 3.58 10.25 -5.16
C PHE A 107 2.94 9.78 -6.47
N THR A 108 3.08 10.56 -7.54
CA THR A 108 2.46 10.27 -8.83
C THR A 108 2.96 8.99 -9.50
N GLU A 109 4.21 8.60 -9.23
CA GLU A 109 4.81 7.37 -9.76
C GLU A 109 4.39 6.16 -8.94
N GLU A 110 4.28 6.33 -7.62
CA GLU A 110 3.91 5.30 -6.65
C GLU A 110 2.38 5.09 -6.55
N THR A 111 1.59 6.00 -7.15
CA THR A 111 0.12 5.96 -7.14
C THR A 111 -0.45 6.23 -8.54
N PRO A 112 -0.47 5.24 -9.44
CA PRO A 112 -0.90 5.42 -10.82
C PRO A 112 -2.42 5.57 -10.93
N VAL A 113 -2.99 6.58 -10.27
CA VAL A 113 -4.42 6.89 -10.21
C VAL A 113 -4.88 7.49 -11.53
N LYS A 114 -5.95 6.94 -12.11
CA LYS A 114 -6.60 7.49 -13.30
C LYS A 114 -7.54 8.64 -12.95
N GLU A 115 -7.80 9.53 -13.92
CA GLU A 115 -8.64 10.72 -13.73
C GLU A 115 -10.09 10.39 -13.33
N ASP A 116 -10.61 9.26 -13.81
CA ASP A 116 -12.01 8.83 -13.60
C ASP A 116 -12.36 8.54 -12.14
N ILE A 117 -11.37 8.22 -11.29
CA ILE A 117 -11.59 7.93 -9.87
C ILE A 117 -11.13 9.04 -8.94
N LYS A 118 -10.35 10.02 -9.41
CA LYS A 118 -9.92 11.14 -8.57
C LYS A 118 -11.10 11.85 -7.89
N PRO A 119 -10.96 12.36 -6.66
CA PRO A 119 -9.72 12.50 -5.89
C PRO A 119 -9.35 11.27 -5.05
N TYR A 120 -10.06 10.14 -5.18
CA TYR A 120 -9.72 8.93 -4.45
C TYR A 120 -8.45 8.30 -5.00
N ILE A 121 -7.63 7.77 -4.11
CA ILE A 121 -6.38 7.10 -4.47
C ILE A 121 -6.66 5.61 -4.63
N CYS A 122 -7.35 5.29 -5.74
CA CYS A 122 -7.68 3.93 -6.14
C CYS A 122 -7.04 3.64 -7.49
N TYR A 123 -6.39 2.47 -7.60
CA TYR A 123 -5.73 2.06 -8.85
C TYR A 123 -5.52 0.55 -8.91
N THR A 124 -5.22 0.05 -10.10
CA THR A 124 -4.89 -1.36 -10.35
C THR A 124 -3.50 -1.49 -10.94
N ILE A 125 -2.85 -2.63 -10.66
CA ILE A 125 -1.57 -3.02 -11.22
C ILE A 125 -1.73 -4.43 -11.76
N ASP A 126 -1.56 -4.59 -13.07
CA ASP A 126 -1.86 -5.81 -13.79
C ASP A 126 -0.62 -6.52 -14.36
N GLU A 127 0.57 -5.98 -14.16
CA GLU A 127 1.84 -6.47 -14.71
C GLU A 127 2.39 -7.72 -14.01
N TYR A 128 1.84 -8.07 -12.84
CA TYR A 128 2.23 -9.25 -12.08
C TYR A 128 1.34 -10.47 -12.38
N PRO A 129 1.77 -11.69 -11.98
CA PRO A 129 0.94 -12.90 -12.08
C PRO A 129 -0.39 -12.79 -11.32
N VAL A 130 -0.45 -11.96 -10.29
CA VAL A 130 -1.68 -11.57 -9.58
C VAL A 130 -2.03 -10.14 -9.95
N ARG A 131 -3.31 -9.82 -9.92
CA ARG A 131 -3.79 -8.44 -9.99
C ARG A 131 -3.66 -7.79 -8.63
N VAL A 132 -3.20 -6.55 -8.59
CA VAL A 132 -3.20 -5.73 -7.36
C VAL A 132 -4.25 -4.64 -7.52
N ILE A 133 -5.11 -4.50 -6.52
CA ILE A 133 -6.08 -3.40 -6.42
C ILE A 133 -5.80 -2.64 -5.13
N VAL A 134 -5.60 -1.35 -5.25
CA VAL A 134 -5.44 -0.42 -4.12
C VAL A 134 -6.72 0.37 -3.95
N ILE A 135 -7.19 0.49 -2.71
CA ILE A 135 -8.43 1.18 -2.35
C ILE A 135 -8.18 2.21 -1.27
N ASP A 136 -8.56 3.43 -1.56
CA ASP A 136 -8.61 4.53 -0.60
C ASP A 136 -9.86 4.41 0.27
N THR A 137 -9.66 4.03 1.52
CA THR A 137 -10.73 3.93 2.53
C THR A 137 -10.77 5.12 3.48
N SER A 138 -9.91 6.14 3.27
CA SER A 138 -9.86 7.29 4.16
C SER A 138 -11.09 8.18 4.03
N LYS A 139 -11.52 8.74 5.16
CA LYS A 139 -12.60 9.74 5.23
C LYS A 139 -12.04 11.06 5.76
N PRO A 140 -12.41 12.21 5.21
CA PRO A 140 -11.93 13.49 5.72
C PRO A 140 -12.22 13.67 7.22
N SER A 141 -11.19 14.00 7.99
CA SER A 141 -11.29 14.28 9.43
C SER A 141 -11.92 13.13 10.26
N CYS A 142 -11.72 11.90 9.84
CA CYS A 142 -12.24 10.72 10.52
C CYS A 142 -11.16 9.64 10.63
N HIS A 143 -11.08 8.99 11.79
CA HIS A 143 -10.15 7.89 11.99
C HIS A 143 -10.68 6.56 11.46
N SER A 144 -12.01 6.41 11.36
CA SER A 144 -12.60 5.20 10.81
C SER A 144 -12.60 5.22 9.27
N GLY A 145 -12.38 4.05 8.69
CA GLY A 145 -12.43 3.85 7.25
C GLY A 145 -13.86 3.79 6.68
N GLY A 146 -13.94 3.64 5.38
CA GLY A 146 -15.17 3.34 4.66
C GLY A 146 -15.04 3.54 3.16
N LEU A 147 -15.98 2.97 2.44
CA LEU A 147 -16.10 3.15 1.01
C LEU A 147 -17.20 4.17 0.72
N SER A 148 -16.92 5.14 -0.17
CA SER A 148 -17.98 5.88 -0.82
C SER A 148 -18.63 5.02 -1.89
N ASP A 149 -19.88 5.31 -2.27
CA ASP A 149 -20.59 4.59 -3.33
C ASP A 149 -19.73 4.53 -4.62
N ARG A 150 -19.10 5.65 -4.98
CA ARG A 150 -18.23 5.73 -6.16
C ARG A 150 -17.02 4.78 -6.09
N VAL A 151 -16.39 4.64 -4.92
CA VAL A 151 -15.26 3.72 -4.73
C VAL A 151 -15.74 2.28 -4.71
N ALA A 152 -16.93 2.02 -4.14
CA ALA A 152 -17.53 0.70 -4.13
C ALA A 152 -17.89 0.23 -5.56
N GLU A 153 -18.54 1.08 -6.36
CA GLU A 153 -18.85 0.81 -7.77
C GLU A 153 -17.56 0.57 -8.59
N TRP A 154 -16.57 1.44 -8.43
CA TRP A 154 -15.28 1.29 -9.09
C TRP A 154 -14.59 -0.04 -8.72
N LEU A 155 -14.64 -0.44 -7.44
CA LEU A 155 -14.06 -1.70 -6.98
C LEU A 155 -14.78 -2.90 -7.59
N GLU A 156 -16.11 -2.90 -7.62
CA GLU A 156 -16.92 -3.96 -8.21
C GLU A 156 -16.56 -4.15 -9.69
N GLU A 157 -16.47 -3.06 -10.46
CA GLU A 157 -16.00 -3.11 -11.84
C GLU A 157 -14.60 -3.73 -11.96
N ARG A 158 -13.66 -3.30 -11.12
CA ARG A 158 -12.26 -3.79 -11.19
C ARG A 158 -12.15 -5.27 -10.81
N ILE A 159 -12.89 -5.75 -9.81
CA ILE A 159 -12.88 -7.17 -9.42
C ILE A 159 -13.46 -8.05 -10.53
N THR A 160 -14.52 -7.58 -11.17
CA THR A 160 -15.23 -8.37 -12.19
C THR A 160 -14.57 -8.34 -13.57
N GLU A 161 -13.65 -7.40 -13.83
CA GLU A 161 -12.97 -7.22 -15.12
C GLU A 161 -12.12 -8.44 -15.52
N TYR A 162 -11.46 -9.09 -14.55
CA TYR A 162 -10.62 -10.27 -14.77
C TYR A 162 -10.92 -11.36 -13.74
N PRO A 163 -12.08 -12.04 -13.82
CA PRO A 163 -12.56 -12.93 -12.77
C PRO A 163 -11.67 -14.15 -12.54
N GLU A 164 -10.88 -14.57 -13.54
CA GLU A 164 -9.96 -15.72 -13.43
C GLU A 164 -8.58 -15.35 -12.88
N LYS A 165 -8.24 -14.04 -12.78
CA LYS A 165 -6.94 -13.61 -12.31
C LYS A 165 -6.94 -13.49 -10.79
N PRO A 166 -6.04 -14.19 -10.07
CA PRO A 166 -5.91 -13.99 -8.62
C PRO A 166 -5.69 -12.52 -8.29
N THR A 167 -6.39 -12.00 -7.28
CA THR A 167 -6.37 -10.58 -6.95
C THR A 167 -6.00 -10.36 -5.49
N LEU A 168 -5.05 -9.45 -5.26
CA LEU A 168 -4.72 -8.90 -3.95
C LEU A 168 -5.33 -7.50 -3.83
N VAL A 169 -6.07 -7.26 -2.75
CA VAL A 169 -6.65 -5.95 -2.46
C VAL A 169 -5.94 -5.36 -1.24
N PHE A 170 -5.42 -4.14 -1.38
CA PHE A 170 -4.78 -3.41 -0.30
C PHE A 170 -5.62 -2.22 0.13
N THR A 171 -5.86 -2.13 1.43
CA THR A 171 -6.51 -1.02 2.11
C THR A 171 -5.73 -0.65 3.36
N HIS A 172 -5.92 0.56 3.88
CA HIS A 172 -5.38 0.93 5.18
C HIS A 172 -6.26 0.39 6.32
N HIS A 173 -7.55 0.70 6.28
CA HIS A 173 -8.48 0.25 7.31
C HIS A 173 -8.89 -1.21 7.09
N PRO A 174 -9.05 -2.00 8.17
CA PRO A 174 -9.51 -3.38 8.04
C PRO A 174 -10.95 -3.41 7.48
N PRO A 175 -11.26 -4.34 6.56
CA PRO A 175 -12.60 -4.44 5.96
C PRO A 175 -13.58 -5.29 6.80
N PHE A 176 -13.21 -5.67 8.02
CA PHE A 176 -14.00 -6.50 8.93
C PHE A 176 -13.64 -6.21 10.38
N VAL A 177 -14.50 -6.63 11.30
CA VAL A 177 -14.25 -6.55 12.75
C VAL A 177 -13.05 -7.43 13.11
N THR A 178 -12.04 -6.81 13.69
CA THR A 178 -10.75 -7.47 14.00
C THR A 178 -10.77 -8.21 15.36
N GLY A 179 -11.70 -7.85 16.24
CA GLY A 179 -11.73 -8.29 17.64
C GLY A 179 -10.79 -7.51 18.55
N LEU A 180 -10.14 -6.46 18.04
CA LEU A 180 -9.30 -5.54 18.81
C LEU A 180 -10.08 -4.24 19.06
N PRO A 181 -10.52 -3.95 20.31
CA PRO A 181 -11.40 -2.81 20.58
C PRO A 181 -10.90 -1.47 20.01
N ALA A 182 -9.58 -1.21 20.08
CA ALA A 182 -9.01 0.02 19.56
C ALA A 182 -9.05 0.13 18.03
N MET A 183 -9.18 -0.98 17.31
CA MET A 183 -9.27 -1.02 15.84
C MET A 183 -10.73 -1.03 15.38
N ASP A 184 -11.64 -1.49 16.25
CA ASP A 184 -13.04 -1.68 15.92
C ASP A 184 -13.91 -0.48 16.37
N GLU A 185 -13.32 0.53 17.01
CA GLU A 185 -13.99 1.78 17.35
C GLU A 185 -14.36 2.53 16.06
N GLY A 186 -15.64 2.49 15.70
CA GLY A 186 -16.14 3.18 14.49
C GLY A 186 -16.66 2.27 13.37
N PHE A 187 -16.71 0.97 13.61
CA PHE A 187 -17.49 0.03 12.79
C PHE A 187 -18.98 0.14 13.08
#